data_c0fc5b24a0a0db340fa341bf017d470c
#
_entry.id   c0fc5b24a0a0db340fa341bf017d470c
#
_cell.length_a   1.000
_cell.length_b   1.000
_cell.length_c   1.000
_cell.angle_alpha   90.00
_cell.angle_beta   90.00
_cell.angle_gamma   90.00
#
_symmetry.space_group_name_H-M   'P 1'
#
loop_
_entity.id
_entity.type
_entity.pdbx_description
1 polymer ?
#
loop_
_entity_poly.entity_id
_entity_poly.type
_entity_poly.pdbx_seq_one_letter_code
_entity_poly.pdbx_strand_id
1 'polypeptide(L)'
;SMPIGGEDSNCVIAAHRGWRGSAFFQFIDRMQAGSKVYITTPWETLTYTTVGVDIVDPSDTDSIAIQQGKDMVTLISCHPYVLGGGPERYLVYCERYEESSGDTFTDEETKTLPQIELPESSDTDDDLLDLEVKLRTILPAVTLVLCGLIIFVRSVRNRKK
;
A
#
# COMPACT_ATOMS: atom_id res chain seq x y z
N SER A 1 -9.43 10.03 15.39
CA SER A 1 -8.66 10.95 16.23
C SER A 1 -7.38 11.38 15.54
N MET A 2 -6.79 12.48 15.98
CA MET A 2 -5.51 12.96 15.46
C MET A 2 -4.37 12.07 15.99
N PRO A 3 -3.25 11.93 15.25
CA PRO A 3 -2.12 11.09 15.64
C PRO A 3 -1.23 11.77 16.69
N ILE A 4 -1.83 12.15 17.81
CA ILE A 4 -1.15 12.82 18.92
C ILE A 4 -0.94 11.89 20.13
N GLY A 5 -1.41 10.65 20.04
CA GLY A 5 -1.41 9.70 21.14
C GLY A 5 -2.31 10.09 22.30
N GLY A 6 -2.31 9.29 23.33
CA GLY A 6 -3.02 9.52 24.57
C GLY A 6 -4.01 8.41 24.89
N GLU A 7 -4.26 8.26 26.18
CA GLU A 7 -5.23 7.30 26.71
C GLU A 7 -6.62 7.54 26.12
N ASP A 8 -7.43 6.50 25.99
CA ASP A 8 -8.75 6.55 25.37
C ASP A 8 -8.74 7.10 23.93
N SER A 9 -7.71 6.73 23.15
CA SER A 9 -7.60 7.15 21.76
C SER A 9 -7.37 5.98 20.79
N ASN A 10 -7.87 6.13 19.55
CA ASN A 10 -7.50 5.27 18.43
C ASN A 10 -7.35 6.15 17.18
N CYS A 11 -6.13 6.32 16.71
CA CYS A 11 -5.86 7.03 15.46
C CYS A 11 -5.93 6.06 14.30
N VAL A 12 -6.95 6.20 13.44
CA VAL A 12 -7.11 5.36 12.27
C VAL A 12 -6.42 6.00 11.06
N ILE A 13 -5.47 5.30 10.48
CA ILE A 13 -4.70 5.75 9.31
C ILE A 13 -5.01 4.82 8.14
N ALA A 14 -5.68 5.37 7.12
CA ALA A 14 -6.06 4.65 5.92
C ALA A 14 -5.14 4.98 4.75
N ALA A 15 -4.68 3.96 4.02
CA ALA A 15 -3.89 4.16 2.82
C ALA A 15 -4.08 3.04 1.79
N HIS A 16 -3.75 3.35 0.53
CA HIS A 16 -3.83 2.40 -0.57
C HIS A 16 -2.74 1.31 -0.49
N ARG A 17 -3.06 0.10 -0.96
CA ARG A 17 -2.12 -1.03 -1.08
C ARG A 17 -1.36 -1.05 -2.41
N GLY A 18 -1.30 0.03 -3.13
CA GLY A 18 -0.60 0.14 -4.39
C GLY A 18 -1.54 0.32 -5.57
N TRP A 19 -1.80 1.56 -5.91
CA TRP A 19 -2.49 1.98 -7.11
C TRP A 19 -1.65 3.05 -7.79
N ARG A 20 -1.23 2.80 -9.03
CA ARG A 20 -0.54 3.80 -9.89
C ARG A 20 0.58 4.58 -9.17
N GLY A 21 1.51 3.87 -8.50
CA GLY A 21 2.62 4.48 -7.78
C GLY A 21 2.31 4.98 -6.37
N SER A 22 1.09 4.76 -5.86
CA SER A 22 0.67 5.11 -4.49
C SER A 22 0.61 3.86 -3.61
N ALA A 23 1.77 3.24 -3.38
CA ALA A 23 1.90 1.97 -2.67
C ALA A 23 2.20 2.16 -1.17
N PHE A 24 1.47 3.08 -0.50
CA PHE A 24 1.76 3.44 0.89
C PHE A 24 1.67 2.25 1.85
N PHE A 25 0.64 1.39 1.73
CA PHE A 25 0.44 0.21 2.56
C PHE A 25 0.54 -1.09 1.75
N GLN A 26 1.39 -1.13 0.73
CA GLN A 26 1.55 -2.30 -0.14
C GLN A 26 1.82 -3.59 0.62
N PHE A 27 2.63 -3.53 1.67
CA PHE A 27 3.08 -4.67 2.45
C PHE A 27 2.48 -4.72 3.86
N ILE A 28 1.34 -4.09 4.09
CA ILE A 28 0.69 -4.07 5.41
C ILE A 28 0.38 -5.49 5.94
N ASP A 29 0.15 -6.44 5.05
CA ASP A 29 -0.10 -7.85 5.36
C ASP A 29 1.14 -8.61 5.86
N ARG A 30 2.33 -8.02 5.76
CA ARG A 30 3.56 -8.57 6.33
C ARG A 30 3.76 -8.19 7.81
N MET A 31 2.95 -7.27 8.32
CA MET A 31 3.00 -6.87 9.73
C MET A 31 2.52 -8.02 10.61
N GLN A 32 3.27 -8.26 11.68
CA GLN A 32 3.01 -9.31 12.66
C GLN A 32 2.99 -8.73 14.06
N ALA A 33 2.44 -9.46 15.03
CA ALA A 33 2.53 -9.07 16.43
C ALA A 33 3.98 -8.78 16.81
N GLY A 34 4.22 -7.64 17.46
CA GLY A 34 5.56 -7.15 17.79
C GLY A 34 6.19 -6.22 16.74
N SER A 35 5.65 -6.10 15.52
CA SER A 35 6.12 -5.12 14.53
C SER A 35 5.97 -3.70 15.07
N LYS A 36 6.98 -2.86 14.90
CA LYS A 36 6.96 -1.46 15.36
C LYS A 36 6.37 -0.53 14.32
N VAL A 37 5.59 0.44 14.78
CA VAL A 37 5.04 1.54 13.99
C VAL A 37 5.49 2.84 14.62
N TYR A 38 6.06 3.72 13.80
CA TYR A 38 6.52 5.03 14.23
C TYR A 38 5.65 6.11 13.60
N ILE A 39 5.11 6.99 14.41
CA ILE A 39 4.35 8.16 13.97
C ILE A 39 5.13 9.40 14.35
N THR A 40 5.70 10.07 13.37
CA THR A 40 6.45 11.31 13.58
C THR A 40 5.54 12.51 13.40
N THR A 41 5.38 13.28 14.45
CA THR A 41 4.70 14.58 14.46
C THR A 41 5.76 15.69 14.47
N PRO A 42 5.38 16.96 14.31
CA PRO A 42 6.33 18.07 14.44
C PRO A 42 6.99 18.20 15.82
N TRP A 43 6.42 17.58 16.84
CA TRP A 43 6.85 17.71 18.24
C TRP A 43 7.58 16.49 18.77
N GLU A 44 7.19 15.28 18.30
CA GLU A 44 7.69 14.02 18.86
C GLU A 44 7.50 12.86 17.88
N THR A 45 8.16 11.74 18.16
CA THR A 45 7.91 10.46 17.49
C THR A 45 7.26 9.50 18.49
N LEU A 46 6.05 9.07 18.15
CA LEU A 46 5.28 8.11 18.94
C LEU A 46 5.58 6.71 18.42
N THR A 47 5.89 5.78 19.34
CA THR A 47 6.16 4.38 18.99
C THR A 47 4.99 3.51 19.41
N TYR A 48 4.54 2.66 18.50
CA TYR A 48 3.48 1.67 18.73
C TYR A 48 3.99 0.28 18.36
N THR A 49 3.38 -0.74 18.94
CA THR A 49 3.67 -2.15 18.62
C THR A 49 2.41 -2.81 18.13
N THR A 50 2.50 -3.54 17.03
CA THR A 50 1.40 -4.32 16.50
C THR A 50 0.99 -5.40 17.49
N VAL A 51 -0.28 -5.41 17.88
CA VAL A 51 -0.86 -6.38 18.83
C VAL A 51 -1.78 -7.38 18.14
N GLY A 52 -2.30 -7.07 16.96
CA GLY A 52 -3.18 -7.96 16.20
C GLY A 52 -3.49 -7.45 14.80
N VAL A 53 -4.06 -8.35 14.01
CA VAL A 53 -4.55 -8.06 12.65
C VAL A 53 -5.93 -8.67 12.47
N ASP A 54 -6.78 -8.06 11.61
CA ASP A 54 -8.10 -8.58 11.29
C ASP A 54 -8.50 -8.24 9.85
N ILE A 55 -9.49 -8.96 9.33
CA ILE A 55 -10.12 -8.68 8.04
C ILE A 55 -11.60 -8.50 8.28
N VAL A 56 -12.10 -7.31 7.96
CA VAL A 56 -13.47 -6.90 8.31
C VAL A 56 -14.24 -6.37 7.09
N ASP A 57 -15.56 -6.36 7.20
CA ASP A 57 -16.41 -5.67 6.25
C ASP A 57 -16.20 -4.15 6.30
N PRO A 58 -16.25 -3.44 5.18
CA PRO A 58 -16.09 -1.98 5.15
C PRO A 58 -17.10 -1.19 6.00
N SER A 59 -18.25 -1.78 6.32
CA SER A 59 -19.28 -1.19 7.17
C SER A 59 -19.06 -1.44 8.66
N ASP A 60 -18.10 -2.30 9.03
CA ASP A 60 -17.76 -2.58 10.43
C ASP A 60 -16.96 -1.42 11.02
N THR A 61 -17.67 -0.52 11.71
CA THR A 61 -17.07 0.60 12.41
C THR A 61 -16.67 0.28 13.85
N ASP A 62 -17.18 -0.81 14.42
CA ASP A 62 -16.92 -1.21 15.79
C ASP A 62 -15.47 -1.70 15.94
N SER A 63 -14.94 -2.34 14.92
CA SER A 63 -13.54 -2.81 14.88
C SER A 63 -12.50 -1.69 14.95
N ILE A 64 -12.86 -0.44 14.69
CA ILE A 64 -11.98 0.72 14.81
C ILE A 64 -12.37 1.66 15.95
N ALA A 65 -13.29 1.23 16.81
CA ALA A 65 -13.74 2.03 17.94
C ALA A 65 -12.60 2.27 18.96
N ILE A 66 -12.73 3.33 19.72
CA ILE A 66 -11.83 3.64 20.84
C ILE A 66 -11.99 2.57 21.91
N GLN A 67 -10.89 2.02 22.39
CA GLN A 67 -10.85 1.10 23.51
C GLN A 67 -10.44 1.87 24.77
N GLN A 68 -11.27 1.78 25.81
CA GLN A 68 -11.03 2.50 27.06
C GLN A 68 -9.72 2.07 27.70
N GLY A 69 -8.95 3.02 28.18
CA GLY A 69 -7.64 2.80 28.83
C GLY A 69 -6.51 2.52 27.86
N LYS A 70 -6.71 2.63 26.53
CA LYS A 70 -5.68 2.35 25.54
C LYS A 70 -5.35 3.55 24.67
N ASP A 71 -4.08 3.65 24.32
CA ASP A 71 -3.55 4.53 23.28
C ASP A 71 -3.23 3.68 22.05
N MET A 72 -4.08 3.80 21.02
CA MET A 72 -4.03 2.92 19.86
C MET A 72 -3.85 3.68 18.55
N VAL A 73 -3.24 2.97 17.61
CA VAL A 73 -3.24 3.30 16.19
C VAL A 73 -3.75 2.09 15.42
N THR A 74 -4.72 2.31 14.54
CA THR A 74 -5.21 1.28 13.63
C THR A 74 -4.87 1.66 12.20
N LEU A 75 -4.06 0.82 11.54
CA LEU A 75 -3.76 0.98 10.13
C LEU A 75 -4.81 0.22 9.31
N ILE A 76 -5.35 0.83 8.25
CA ILE A 76 -6.40 0.23 7.44
C ILE A 76 -6.09 0.31 5.95
N SER A 77 -6.30 -0.79 5.24
CA SER A 77 -6.17 -0.85 3.80
C SER A 77 -7.21 -1.80 3.16
N CYS A 78 -7.33 -1.75 1.85
CA CYS A 78 -8.22 -2.65 1.12
C CYS A 78 -7.69 -4.08 1.10
N HIS A 79 -8.60 -5.06 1.20
CA HIS A 79 -8.31 -6.50 1.13
C HIS A 79 -9.34 -7.20 0.22
N PRO A 80 -8.95 -8.25 -0.54
CA PRO A 80 -7.56 -8.60 -0.88
C PRO A 80 -6.89 -7.54 -1.76
N TYR A 81 -5.58 -7.68 -1.98
CA TYR A 81 -4.84 -6.81 -2.90
C TYR A 81 -5.25 -7.10 -4.34
N VAL A 82 -6.16 -6.31 -4.87
CA VAL A 82 -6.66 -6.42 -6.26
C VAL A 82 -6.77 -5.02 -6.89
N LEU A 83 -6.62 -4.98 -8.21
CA LEU A 83 -6.76 -3.75 -8.98
C LEU A 83 -8.21 -3.21 -8.82
N GLY A 84 -8.34 -1.97 -8.36
CA GLY A 84 -9.65 -1.35 -8.08
C GLY A 84 -10.08 -1.39 -6.62
N GLY A 85 -9.31 -2.04 -5.75
CA GLY A 85 -9.59 -2.18 -4.32
C GLY A 85 -10.44 -3.41 -3.99
N GLY A 86 -10.11 -4.08 -2.89
CA GLY A 86 -10.84 -5.24 -2.40
C GLY A 86 -12.15 -4.86 -1.69
N PRO A 87 -13.09 -5.81 -1.58
CA PRO A 87 -14.38 -5.61 -0.90
C PRO A 87 -14.25 -5.52 0.63
N GLU A 88 -13.15 -5.99 1.19
CA GLU A 88 -12.90 -6.03 2.63
C GLU A 88 -11.84 -5.02 3.06
N ARG A 89 -11.62 -4.92 4.37
CA ARG A 89 -10.57 -4.09 4.97
C ARG A 89 -9.63 -4.94 5.79
N TYR A 90 -8.33 -4.76 5.55
CA TYR A 90 -7.26 -5.31 6.37
C TYR A 90 -6.91 -4.30 7.44
N LEU A 91 -7.05 -4.68 8.69
CA LEU A 91 -6.77 -3.87 9.88
C LEU A 91 -5.51 -4.38 10.56
N VAL A 92 -4.66 -3.45 10.99
CA VAL A 92 -3.53 -3.73 11.87
C VAL A 92 -3.68 -2.88 13.11
N TYR A 93 -3.88 -3.53 14.25
CA TYR A 93 -4.03 -2.88 15.54
C TYR A 93 -2.66 -2.71 16.20
N CYS A 94 -2.36 -1.49 16.59
CA CYS A 94 -1.11 -1.15 17.24
C CYS A 94 -1.42 -0.43 18.56
N GLU A 95 -0.75 -0.84 19.65
CA GLU A 95 -0.88 -0.25 20.97
C GLU A 95 0.41 0.50 21.32
N ARG A 96 0.30 1.57 22.10
CA ARG A 96 1.43 2.40 22.52
C ARG A 96 2.52 1.53 23.13
N TYR A 97 3.73 1.68 22.61
CA TYR A 97 4.91 1.07 23.19
C TYR A 97 5.53 2.03 24.22
N GLU A 98 5.43 1.66 25.47
CA GLU A 98 6.18 2.33 26.52
C GLU A 98 7.47 1.54 26.72
N GLU A 99 8.60 2.20 26.52
CA GLU A 99 9.89 1.64 26.85
C GLU A 99 9.93 1.43 28.37
N SER A 100 9.82 0.18 28.80
CA SER A 100 9.98 -0.15 30.20
C SER A 100 11.42 0.22 30.60
N SER A 101 11.58 0.99 31.67
CA SER A 101 12.81 1.62 32.13
C SER A 101 13.94 0.63 32.53
N GLY A 102 14.03 -0.50 31.88
CA GLY A 102 15.00 -1.57 32.08
C GLY A 102 15.85 -1.93 30.87
N ASP A 103 15.42 -1.55 29.66
CA ASP A 103 16.17 -1.83 28.43
C ASP A 103 16.99 -0.59 28.07
N THR A 104 18.16 -0.48 28.69
CA THR A 104 19.21 0.45 28.26
C THR A 104 19.75 -0.10 26.92
N PHE A 105 19.14 0.31 25.80
CA PHE A 105 19.81 0.17 24.51
C PHE A 105 21.05 1.05 24.56
N THR A 106 22.22 0.41 24.63
CA THR A 106 23.47 1.12 24.43
C THR A 106 23.50 1.60 22.98
N ASP A 107 23.92 2.85 22.78
CA ASP A 107 24.05 3.54 21.48
C ASP A 107 24.87 2.78 20.42
N GLU A 108 25.37 1.60 20.72
CA GLU A 108 26.11 0.72 19.79
C GLU A 108 25.21 -0.12 18.89
N GLU A 109 23.94 -0.40 19.27
CA GLU A 109 23.03 -1.18 18.42
C GLU A 109 22.40 -0.37 17.26
N THR A 110 22.40 0.95 17.36
CA THR A 110 21.92 1.83 16.27
C THR A 110 22.83 1.79 15.03
N LYS A 111 24.03 1.23 15.16
CA LYS A 111 25.04 1.16 14.08
C LYS A 111 25.01 -0.14 13.29
N THR A 112 24.19 -1.11 13.72
CA THR A 112 24.06 -2.43 13.09
C THR A 112 22.62 -2.81 12.76
N LEU A 113 21.72 -1.83 12.59
CA LEU A 113 20.52 -2.11 11.81
C LEU A 113 21.01 -2.51 10.41
N PRO A 114 20.76 -3.74 9.96
CA PRO A 114 20.97 -4.03 8.56
C PRO A 114 20.17 -2.96 7.82
N GLN A 115 20.84 -2.18 7.00
CA GLN A 115 20.16 -1.40 5.97
C GLN A 115 19.32 -2.45 5.26
N ILE A 116 18.00 -2.42 5.52
CA ILE A 116 17.06 -3.11 4.66
C ILE A 116 17.22 -2.31 3.36
N GLU A 117 18.16 -2.77 2.52
CA GLU A 117 18.07 -2.47 1.11
C GLU A 117 16.67 -2.89 0.75
N LEU A 118 15.81 -1.89 0.53
CA LEU A 118 14.55 -2.09 -0.16
C LEU A 118 14.94 -2.97 -1.35
N PRO A 119 14.35 -4.15 -1.55
CA PRO A 119 14.64 -4.91 -2.73
C PRO A 119 14.48 -3.92 -3.88
N GLU A 120 15.58 -3.62 -4.56
CA GLU A 120 15.52 -2.91 -5.83
C GLU A 120 14.38 -3.57 -6.57
N SER A 121 13.39 -2.78 -6.95
CA SER A 121 12.25 -3.26 -7.71
C SER A 121 12.84 -4.12 -8.82
N SER A 122 12.60 -5.43 -8.75
CA SER A 122 13.15 -6.32 -9.75
C SER A 122 12.70 -5.75 -11.09
N ASP A 123 13.66 -5.48 -11.99
CA ASP A 123 13.47 -4.88 -13.32
C ASP A 123 12.34 -5.53 -14.16
N THR A 124 11.80 -6.64 -13.68
CA THR A 124 10.68 -7.37 -14.29
C THR A 124 9.32 -6.66 -14.22
N ASP A 125 9.07 -5.82 -13.21
CA ASP A 125 7.79 -5.12 -13.08
C ASP A 125 7.77 -3.84 -13.92
N ASP A 126 8.92 -3.19 -14.10
CA ASP A 126 9.06 -2.03 -14.98
C ASP A 126 8.96 -2.44 -16.45
N ASP A 127 9.48 -3.61 -16.83
CA ASP A 127 9.35 -4.16 -18.18
C ASP A 127 7.91 -4.50 -18.56
N LEU A 128 7.11 -5.00 -17.62
CA LEU A 128 5.69 -5.30 -17.86
C LEU A 128 4.85 -4.02 -18.00
N LEU A 129 5.13 -3.00 -17.19
CA LEU A 129 4.47 -1.70 -17.29
C LEU A 129 4.83 -0.97 -18.59
N ASP A 130 6.09 -1.03 -19.01
CA ASP A 130 6.56 -0.44 -20.27
C ASP A 130 5.97 -1.18 -21.48
N LEU A 131 5.80 -2.49 -21.39
CA LEU A 131 5.14 -3.32 -22.39
C LEU A 131 3.64 -2.98 -22.52
N GLU A 132 2.91 -2.80 -21.42
CA GLU A 132 1.49 -2.40 -21.45
C GLU A 132 1.29 -1.02 -22.05
N VAL A 133 2.15 -0.06 -21.70
CA VAL A 133 2.10 1.30 -22.25
C VAL A 133 2.42 1.29 -23.73
N LYS A 134 3.43 0.55 -24.17
CA LYS A 134 3.78 0.37 -25.59
C LYS A 134 2.67 -0.33 -26.36
N LEU A 135 2.08 -1.38 -25.82
CA LEU A 135 0.98 -2.11 -26.46
C LEU A 135 -0.25 -1.21 -26.64
N ARG A 136 -0.57 -0.37 -25.66
CA ARG A 136 -1.72 0.55 -25.69
C ARG A 136 -1.55 1.68 -26.69
N THR A 137 -0.31 2.09 -26.99
CA THR A 137 0.00 3.12 -27.99
C THR A 137 0.15 2.55 -29.40
N ILE A 138 0.65 1.33 -29.55
CA ILE A 138 0.91 0.69 -30.86
C ILE A 138 -0.37 0.08 -31.43
N LEU A 139 -1.25 -0.49 -30.60
CA LEU A 139 -2.47 -1.18 -31.05
C LEU A 139 -3.40 -0.31 -31.91
N PRO A 140 -3.72 0.95 -31.55
CA PRO A 140 -4.55 1.81 -32.40
C PRO A 140 -3.84 2.22 -33.71
N ALA A 141 -2.52 2.38 -33.68
CA ALA A 141 -1.76 2.70 -34.89
C ALA A 141 -1.77 1.52 -35.91
N VAL A 142 -1.59 0.31 -35.42
CA VAL A 142 -1.62 -0.92 -36.23
C VAL A 142 -3.01 -1.15 -36.82
N THR A 143 -4.08 -0.92 -36.05
CA THR A 143 -5.45 -1.05 -36.56
C THR A 143 -5.76 -0.03 -37.67
N LEU A 144 -5.29 1.21 -37.53
CA LEU A 144 -5.48 2.24 -38.58
C LEU A 144 -4.74 1.89 -39.87
N VAL A 145 -3.52 1.37 -39.76
CA VAL A 145 -2.73 0.94 -40.94
C VAL A 145 -3.40 -0.24 -41.63
N LEU A 146 -3.88 -1.24 -40.88
CA LEU A 146 -4.61 -2.39 -41.45
C LEU A 146 -5.93 -1.97 -42.12
N CYS A 147 -6.70 -1.09 -41.52
CA CYS A 147 -7.91 -0.54 -42.12
C CYS A 147 -7.61 0.22 -43.41
N GLY A 148 -6.55 1.03 -43.42
CA GLY A 148 -6.09 1.76 -44.63
C GLY A 148 -5.69 0.81 -45.75
N LEU A 149 -4.98 -0.26 -45.44
CA LEU A 149 -4.56 -1.29 -46.40
C LEU A 149 -5.77 -2.03 -47.00
N ILE A 150 -6.74 -2.39 -46.18
CA ILE A 150 -7.99 -3.04 -46.62
C ILE A 150 -8.77 -2.13 -47.55
N ILE A 151 -8.90 -0.84 -47.24
CA ILE A 151 -9.59 0.15 -48.08
C ILE A 151 -8.85 0.33 -49.41
N PHE A 152 -7.52 0.42 -49.36
CA PHE A 152 -6.69 0.55 -50.56
C PHE A 152 -6.83 -0.65 -51.50
N VAL A 153 -6.71 -1.88 -50.97
CA VAL A 153 -6.87 -3.12 -51.74
C VAL A 153 -8.26 -3.21 -52.34
N ARG A 154 -9.30 -2.82 -51.59
CA ARG A 154 -10.68 -2.76 -52.13
C ARG A 154 -10.82 -1.73 -53.27
N SER A 155 -10.21 -0.56 -53.09
CA SER A 155 -10.23 0.51 -54.12
C SER A 155 -9.55 0.09 -55.42
N VAL A 156 -8.37 -0.54 -55.33
CA VAL A 156 -7.61 -1.06 -56.48
C VAL A 156 -8.39 -2.17 -57.19
N ARG A 157 -9.06 -3.05 -56.45
CA ARG A 157 -9.87 -4.15 -57.01
C ARG A 157 -11.12 -3.65 -57.70
N ASN A 158 -11.73 -2.55 -57.25
CA ASN A 158 -12.88 -1.94 -57.86
C ASN A 158 -12.52 -1.12 -59.13
N ARG A 159 -11.28 -0.70 -59.32
CA ARG A 159 -10.83 0.00 -60.55
C ARG A 159 -10.50 -0.96 -61.71
N LYS A 160 -10.42 -2.26 -61.44
CA LYS A 160 -10.13 -3.31 -62.44
C LYS A 160 -11.37 -4.03 -62.96
N LYS A 161 -12.54 -3.63 -62.49
CA LYS A 161 -13.84 -4.02 -63.07
C LYS A 161 -14.45 -2.86 -63.85
#